data_990161fb0199fd54896d79b7a4bf3dd2
#
_entry.id   990161fb0199fd54896d79b7a4bf3dd2
#
_cell.length_a   1.000
_cell.length_b   1.000
_cell.length_c   1.000
_cell.angle_alpha   90.00
_cell.angle_beta   90.00
_cell.angle_gamma   90.00
#
_symmetry.space_group_name_H-M   'P 1'
#
loop_
_entity.id
_entity.type
_entity.pdbx_description
1 polymer ?
#
loop_
_entity_poly.entity_id
_entity_poly.type
_entity_poly.pdbx_seq_one_letter_code
_entity_poly.pdbx_strand_id
1 'polypeptide(L)'
;MKARSMAVAAAAAGVVLAVGGCGGGSTSAGSTTESVAAQQPAAPAGSGHGLCFDVNSDLARQAMARLSAPPLGKWQVGQSSDDQISAGCDGVLSWMEVGSTVNHPYSHLLFFTNGTYLGTATSEPYMYTKITGHTRTSLTLTYHWIKDNEPMCCPQGGPSVVTFSLNGTKVTADGQFPPHT
;
A
#
# COMPACT_ATOMS: atom_id res chain seq x y z
N MET A 1 1.86 15.17 -43.06
CA MET A 1 2.91 14.61 -43.94
C MET A 1 3.37 13.27 -43.41
N LYS A 2 3.19 12.25 -44.26
CA LYS A 2 3.81 10.92 -44.33
C LYS A 2 3.66 9.94 -43.16
N ALA A 3 2.75 8.99 -43.38
CA ALA A 3 2.74 7.67 -42.80
C ALA A 3 3.96 6.84 -43.18
N ARG A 4 4.35 5.87 -42.32
CA ARG A 4 5.04 4.64 -42.74
C ARG A 4 4.60 3.47 -41.87
N SER A 5 3.82 2.63 -42.51
CA SER A 5 3.57 1.24 -42.11
C SER A 5 4.79 0.39 -42.42
N MET A 6 5.10 -0.59 -41.56
CA MET A 6 5.80 -1.81 -41.96
C MET A 6 5.24 -3.00 -41.16
N ALA A 7 4.61 -3.87 -41.90
CA ALA A 7 4.24 -5.23 -41.47
C ALA A 7 5.37 -6.19 -41.89
N VAL A 8 5.71 -7.13 -41.01
CA VAL A 8 6.46 -8.33 -41.40
C VAL A 8 5.82 -9.53 -40.71
N ALA A 9 5.26 -10.41 -41.51
CA ALA A 9 4.81 -11.75 -41.15
C ALA A 9 5.95 -12.74 -41.40
N ALA A 10 6.12 -13.71 -40.52
CA ALA A 10 6.86 -14.95 -40.82
C ALA A 10 6.22 -16.12 -40.07
N ALA A 11 5.63 -17.02 -40.83
CA ALA A 11 5.15 -18.31 -40.41
C ALA A 11 6.28 -19.33 -40.54
N ALA A 12 6.40 -20.27 -39.61
CA ALA A 12 7.15 -21.49 -39.75
C ALA A 12 6.38 -22.67 -39.15
N ALA A 13 5.90 -23.54 -40.00
CA ALA A 13 5.29 -24.82 -39.67
C ALA A 13 6.40 -25.86 -39.48
N GLY A 14 6.37 -26.62 -38.41
CA GLY A 14 7.21 -27.78 -38.15
C GLY A 14 6.34 -29.02 -37.92
N VAL A 15 6.33 -29.94 -38.92
CA VAL A 15 5.73 -31.26 -38.83
C VAL A 15 6.76 -32.24 -38.28
N VAL A 16 6.43 -33.02 -37.27
CA VAL A 16 7.22 -34.18 -36.83
C VAL A 16 6.32 -35.42 -36.81
N LEU A 17 6.76 -36.39 -37.58
CA LEU A 17 6.13 -37.68 -37.84
C LEU A 17 6.29 -38.65 -36.65
N ALA A 18 5.23 -39.39 -36.39
CA ALA A 18 5.18 -40.50 -35.47
C ALA A 18 5.80 -41.76 -36.09
N VAL A 19 6.53 -42.50 -35.30
CA VAL A 19 6.93 -43.88 -35.57
C VAL A 19 6.33 -44.78 -34.49
N GLY A 20 5.57 -45.72 -34.88
CA GLY A 20 4.87 -46.69 -34.06
C GLY A 20 5.77 -47.76 -33.49
N GLY A 21 5.43 -48.26 -32.33
CA GLY A 21 5.94 -49.47 -31.71
C GLY A 21 4.84 -50.19 -30.97
N CYS A 22 4.39 -51.34 -31.50
CA CYS A 22 3.50 -52.27 -30.80
C CYS A 22 4.25 -53.04 -29.70
N GLY A 23 3.69 -53.05 -28.51
CA GLY A 23 4.10 -53.95 -27.43
C GLY A 23 2.97 -54.06 -26.43
N GLY A 24 2.32 -55.24 -26.36
CA GLY A 24 1.18 -55.50 -25.49
C GLY A 24 1.56 -55.57 -24.01
N GLY A 25 0.66 -55.11 -23.14
CA GLY A 25 0.75 -55.27 -21.71
C GLY A 25 -0.47 -54.61 -21.06
N SER A 26 -1.37 -55.41 -20.53
CA SER A 26 -2.48 -54.98 -19.67
C SER A 26 -1.97 -54.21 -18.50
N THR A 27 -2.46 -52.97 -18.31
CA THR A 27 -2.37 -52.36 -16.99
C THR A 27 -3.39 -51.24 -16.83
N SER A 28 -3.94 -51.22 -15.66
CA SER A 28 -4.81 -50.24 -15.00
C SER A 28 -4.66 -48.83 -15.48
N ALA A 29 -5.78 -48.22 -15.88
CA ALA A 29 -5.92 -46.78 -16.04
C ALA A 29 -5.80 -46.09 -14.67
N GLY A 30 -4.58 -45.70 -14.32
CA GLY A 30 -4.35 -44.70 -13.27
C GLY A 30 -4.59 -43.33 -13.87
N SER A 31 -5.75 -42.74 -13.62
CA SER A 31 -5.96 -41.31 -13.87
C SER A 31 -5.06 -40.53 -12.90
N THR A 32 -3.90 -40.13 -13.36
CA THR A 32 -3.16 -39.05 -12.70
C THR A 32 -3.92 -37.76 -12.94
N THR A 33 -4.77 -37.43 -11.98
CA THR A 33 -5.28 -36.07 -11.86
C THR A 33 -4.08 -35.19 -11.48
N GLU A 34 -3.44 -34.57 -12.50
CA GLU A 34 -2.53 -33.48 -12.23
C GLU A 34 -3.34 -32.39 -11.54
N SER A 35 -3.15 -32.31 -10.22
CA SER A 35 -3.65 -31.21 -9.42
C SER A 35 -2.89 -29.96 -9.90
N VAL A 36 -3.53 -29.19 -10.77
CA VAL A 36 -3.06 -27.84 -11.09
C VAL A 36 -3.16 -27.05 -9.78
N ALA A 37 -2.06 -27.01 -9.05
CA ALA A 37 -1.95 -26.11 -7.91
C ALA A 37 -2.19 -24.70 -8.45
N ALA A 38 -3.35 -24.13 -8.11
CA ALA A 38 -3.65 -22.75 -8.42
C ALA A 38 -2.50 -21.91 -7.85
N GLN A 39 -1.70 -21.30 -8.72
CA GLN A 39 -0.64 -20.39 -8.31
C GLN A 39 -1.30 -19.24 -7.56
N GLN A 40 -1.10 -19.23 -6.26
CA GLN A 40 -1.53 -18.11 -5.41
C GLN A 40 -0.82 -16.86 -5.93
N PRO A 41 -1.54 -15.75 -6.18
CA PRO A 41 -0.93 -14.52 -6.64
C PRO A 41 0.25 -14.15 -5.73
N ALA A 42 1.36 -13.74 -6.32
CA ALA A 42 2.52 -13.29 -5.54
C ALA A 42 2.08 -12.16 -4.61
N ALA A 43 2.51 -12.23 -3.35
CA ALA A 43 2.22 -11.19 -2.38
C ALA A 43 2.78 -9.84 -2.86
N PRO A 44 2.05 -8.72 -2.69
CA PRO A 44 2.51 -7.41 -3.17
C PRO A 44 3.83 -7.00 -2.49
N ALA A 45 4.63 -6.19 -3.18
CA ALA A 45 5.84 -5.62 -2.59
C ALA A 45 5.48 -4.87 -1.30
N GLY A 46 6.32 -4.99 -0.28
CA GLY A 46 6.07 -4.37 1.03
C GLY A 46 5.12 -5.13 1.94
N SER A 47 4.56 -6.26 1.50
CA SER A 47 3.83 -7.17 2.38
C SER A 47 4.79 -8.03 3.21
N GLY A 48 4.33 -8.49 4.35
CA GLY A 48 5.12 -9.36 5.24
C GLY A 48 4.33 -9.75 6.49
N HIS A 49 4.78 -10.75 7.20
CA HIS A 49 4.16 -11.23 8.44
C HIS A 49 2.64 -11.53 8.34
N GLY A 50 2.18 -11.92 7.15
CA GLY A 50 0.76 -12.17 6.89
C GLY A 50 -0.07 -10.93 6.60
N LEU A 51 0.54 -9.74 6.54
CA LEU A 51 -0.11 -8.46 6.31
C LEU A 51 0.12 -7.95 4.89
N CYS A 52 -0.86 -7.22 4.35
CA CYS A 52 -0.75 -6.53 3.06
C CYS A 52 0.35 -5.45 3.05
N PHE A 53 0.70 -4.94 4.22
CA PHE A 53 1.78 -3.98 4.41
C PHE A 53 2.55 -4.29 5.70
N ASP A 54 3.86 -4.37 5.58
CA ASP A 54 4.80 -4.55 6.69
C ASP A 54 5.67 -3.30 6.86
N VAL A 55 5.60 -2.69 8.04
CA VAL A 55 6.41 -1.50 8.39
C VAL A 55 7.92 -1.76 8.36
N ASN A 56 8.35 -3.02 8.42
CA ASN A 56 9.75 -3.41 8.34
C ASN A 56 10.22 -3.69 6.89
N SER A 57 9.33 -3.56 5.91
CA SER A 57 9.63 -3.78 4.50
C SER A 57 10.59 -2.74 3.92
N ASP A 58 11.23 -3.09 2.80
CA ASP A 58 12.01 -2.12 2.01
C ASP A 58 11.16 -0.96 1.51
N LEU A 59 9.89 -1.23 1.16
CA LEU A 59 8.95 -0.21 0.73
C LEU A 59 8.70 0.85 1.82
N ALA A 60 8.47 0.41 3.06
CA ALA A 60 8.28 1.29 4.20
C ALA A 60 9.54 2.14 4.47
N ARG A 61 10.72 1.51 4.48
CA ARG A 61 12.02 2.22 4.67
C ARG A 61 12.27 3.27 3.58
N GLN A 62 12.00 2.92 2.31
CA GLN A 62 12.16 3.84 1.18
C GLN A 62 11.16 5.01 1.26
N ALA A 63 9.94 4.78 1.70
CA ALA A 63 8.94 5.83 1.90
C ALA A 63 9.36 6.79 3.01
N MET A 64 9.82 6.28 4.15
CA MET A 64 10.37 7.10 5.23
C MET A 64 11.57 7.94 4.79
N ALA A 65 12.47 7.38 3.98
CA ALA A 65 13.65 8.08 3.48
C ALA A 65 13.31 9.28 2.55
N ARG A 66 12.08 9.37 2.06
CA ARG A 66 11.60 10.51 1.26
C ARG A 66 11.07 11.67 2.10
N LEU A 67 10.83 11.45 3.38
CA LEU A 67 10.36 12.50 4.26
C LEU A 67 11.48 13.50 4.57
N SER A 68 11.12 14.78 4.58
CA SER A 68 11.97 15.79 5.21
C SER A 68 12.14 15.49 6.69
N ALA A 69 13.21 15.96 7.29
CA ALA A 69 13.37 15.86 8.74
C ALA A 69 12.16 16.49 9.46
N PRO A 70 11.71 15.93 10.60
CA PRO A 70 10.66 16.56 11.37
C PRO A 70 11.13 17.91 11.92
N PRO A 71 10.22 18.85 12.23
CA PRO A 71 10.58 20.13 12.85
C PRO A 71 11.39 19.96 14.14
N LEU A 72 11.12 18.89 14.91
CA LEU A 72 11.85 18.54 16.12
C LEU A 72 11.96 17.02 16.25
N GLY A 73 13.10 16.53 16.76
CA GLY A 73 13.35 15.11 17.01
C GLY A 73 13.74 14.33 15.74
N LYS A 74 13.34 13.07 15.69
CA LYS A 74 13.57 12.15 14.56
C LYS A 74 12.28 11.39 14.27
N TRP A 75 12.08 10.97 13.02
CA TRP A 75 10.97 10.10 12.68
C TRP A 75 11.13 8.70 13.29
N GLN A 76 10.06 8.19 13.85
CA GLN A 76 9.91 6.80 14.26
C GLN A 76 8.55 6.29 13.79
N VAL A 77 8.48 4.98 13.50
CA VAL A 77 7.24 4.33 13.12
C VAL A 77 6.32 4.24 14.33
N GLY A 78 5.07 4.65 14.13
CA GLY A 78 3.97 4.51 15.08
C GLY A 78 3.03 3.37 14.68
N GLN A 79 1.76 3.68 14.48
CA GLN A 79 0.73 2.73 14.08
C GLN A 79 0.78 2.43 12.57
N SER A 80 0.20 1.30 12.17
CA SER A 80 0.03 0.93 10.76
C SER A 80 -1.25 0.13 10.54
N SER A 81 -1.65 0.02 9.27
CA SER A 81 -2.71 -0.90 8.87
C SER A 81 -2.33 -2.35 9.12
N ASP A 82 -3.32 -3.19 9.43
CA ASP A 82 -3.20 -4.59 9.80
C ASP A 82 -3.99 -5.54 8.89
N ASP A 83 -4.30 -5.08 7.67
CA ASP A 83 -5.04 -5.86 6.69
C ASP A 83 -4.32 -7.16 6.32
N GLN A 84 -5.02 -8.29 6.48
CA GLN A 84 -4.46 -9.62 6.27
C GLN A 84 -4.34 -9.96 4.78
N ILE A 85 -3.22 -10.57 4.36
CA ILE A 85 -3.01 -11.10 3.00
C ILE A 85 -4.11 -12.12 2.64
N SER A 86 -4.54 -12.93 3.61
CA SER A 86 -5.58 -13.95 3.40
C SER A 86 -6.92 -13.38 2.94
N ALA A 87 -7.20 -12.10 3.21
CA ALA A 87 -8.37 -11.38 2.76
C ALA A 87 -8.17 -10.67 1.39
N GLY A 88 -7.01 -10.88 0.76
CA GLY A 88 -6.59 -10.19 -0.46
C GLY A 88 -6.05 -8.78 -0.17
N CYS A 89 -5.16 -8.28 -1.01
CA CYS A 89 -4.56 -6.94 -0.84
C CYS A 89 -4.99 -5.94 -1.92
N ASP A 90 -5.72 -6.39 -2.93
CA ASP A 90 -6.17 -5.52 -4.00
C ASP A 90 -7.19 -4.49 -3.48
N GLY A 91 -6.97 -3.23 -3.85
CA GLY A 91 -7.82 -2.12 -3.43
C GLY A 91 -7.75 -1.80 -1.94
N VAL A 92 -6.74 -2.29 -1.22
CA VAL A 92 -6.50 -1.95 0.18
C VAL A 92 -5.72 -0.65 0.28
N LEU A 93 -6.20 0.29 1.09
CA LEU A 93 -5.44 1.45 1.55
C LEU A 93 -4.60 1.07 2.76
N SER A 94 -3.39 0.60 2.51
CA SER A 94 -2.42 0.43 3.60
C SER A 94 -1.84 1.78 4.00
N TRP A 95 -1.53 1.93 5.28
CA TRP A 95 -1.00 3.18 5.82
C TRP A 95 -0.01 2.92 6.95
N MET A 96 0.85 3.90 7.18
CA MET A 96 1.80 3.92 8.28
C MET A 96 1.88 5.33 8.85
N GLU A 97 1.71 5.45 10.16
CA GLU A 97 2.00 6.65 10.90
C GLU A 97 3.49 6.72 11.23
N VAL A 98 4.08 7.89 11.07
CA VAL A 98 5.38 8.22 11.63
C VAL A 98 5.25 9.43 12.54
N GLY A 99 5.79 9.32 13.74
CA GLY A 99 5.79 10.37 14.73
C GLY A 99 7.20 10.87 15.03
N SER A 100 7.35 12.14 15.39
CA SER A 100 8.64 12.66 15.88
C SER A 100 8.89 12.28 17.34
N THR A 101 10.16 12.10 17.71
CA THR A 101 10.58 11.64 19.04
C THR A 101 10.57 12.77 20.09
N VAL A 102 9.42 13.42 20.27
CA VAL A 102 9.22 14.52 21.26
C VAL A 102 7.91 14.31 22.02
N ASN A 103 7.69 15.04 23.12
CA ASN A 103 6.50 14.88 23.98
C ASN A 103 5.16 15.18 23.26
N HIS A 104 5.17 16.11 22.31
CA HIS A 104 4.03 16.42 21.45
C HIS A 104 4.48 16.15 20.01
N PRO A 105 4.37 14.88 19.53
CA PRO A 105 4.95 14.51 18.25
C PRO A 105 4.25 15.20 17.08
N TYR A 106 5.05 15.60 16.12
CA TYR A 106 4.57 15.84 14.77
C TYR A 106 4.31 14.50 14.11
N SER A 107 3.17 14.32 13.48
CA SER A 107 2.80 13.07 12.80
C SER A 107 2.63 13.27 11.31
N HIS A 108 3.12 12.29 10.55
CA HIS A 108 2.80 12.09 9.14
C HIS A 108 2.12 10.74 8.95
N LEU A 109 1.15 10.68 8.06
CA LEU A 109 0.57 9.43 7.56
C LEU A 109 1.07 9.21 6.14
N LEU A 110 1.62 8.02 5.89
CA LEU A 110 2.10 7.55 4.60
C LEU A 110 1.14 6.52 4.06
N PHE A 111 0.75 6.63 2.80
CA PHE A 111 -0.21 5.76 2.14
C PHE A 111 0.43 4.83 1.13
N PHE A 112 -0.10 3.63 1.07
CA PHE A 112 0.34 2.58 0.16
C PHE A 112 -0.88 1.82 -0.39
N THR A 113 -0.73 1.24 -1.57
CA THR A 113 -1.66 0.26 -2.11
C THR A 113 -0.92 -0.71 -3.02
N ASN A 114 -1.20 -1.97 -2.92
CA ASN A 114 -0.68 -3.03 -3.79
C ASN A 114 0.83 -2.90 -4.08
N GLY A 115 1.63 -2.68 -3.04
CA GLY A 115 3.09 -2.56 -3.14
C GLY A 115 3.60 -1.22 -3.69
N THR A 116 2.76 -0.20 -3.76
CA THR A 116 3.12 1.13 -4.27
C THR A 116 2.95 2.18 -3.18
N TYR A 117 3.94 3.04 -3.00
CA TYR A 117 3.84 4.23 -2.17
C TYR A 117 3.07 5.34 -2.88
N LEU A 118 2.03 5.88 -2.24
CA LEU A 118 1.12 6.88 -2.81
C LEU A 118 1.41 8.32 -2.36
N GLY A 119 2.26 8.49 -1.36
CA GLY A 119 2.57 9.80 -0.78
C GLY A 119 2.12 9.93 0.68
N THR A 120 2.18 11.15 1.18
CA THR A 120 1.76 11.52 2.53
C THR A 120 0.33 12.09 2.54
N ALA A 121 -0.35 11.98 3.69
CA ALA A 121 -1.69 12.55 3.88
C ALA A 121 -1.71 14.08 3.69
N THR A 122 -0.64 14.74 4.10
CA THR A 122 -0.46 16.21 4.08
C THR A 122 0.93 16.57 3.58
N SER A 123 1.13 17.77 3.08
CA SER A 123 2.44 18.27 2.65
C SER A 123 3.40 18.49 3.82
N GLU A 124 2.85 18.77 4.99
CA GLU A 124 3.59 19.01 6.23
C GLU A 124 3.02 18.16 7.37
N PRO A 125 3.82 17.82 8.38
CA PRO A 125 3.34 17.08 9.55
C PRO A 125 2.57 17.99 10.50
N TYR A 126 1.55 17.40 11.17
CA TYR A 126 0.78 18.10 12.20
C TYR A 126 0.98 17.46 13.56
N MET A 127 1.04 18.30 14.60
CA MET A 127 0.89 17.85 16.00
C MET A 127 -0.57 17.49 16.28
N TYR A 128 -0.80 16.75 17.36
CA TYR A 128 -2.15 16.39 17.86
C TYR A 128 -3.03 15.72 16.80
N THR A 129 -2.41 15.00 15.87
CA THR A 129 -3.08 14.13 14.90
C THR A 129 -3.45 12.83 15.59
N LYS A 130 -4.68 12.37 15.39
CA LYS A 130 -5.17 11.10 15.92
C LYS A 130 -5.89 10.30 14.85
N ILE A 131 -5.56 9.02 14.75
CA ILE A 131 -6.31 8.07 13.94
C ILE A 131 -7.60 7.74 14.72
N THR A 132 -8.76 8.04 14.12
CA THR A 132 -10.07 7.87 14.75
C THR A 132 -10.94 6.83 14.06
N GLY A 133 -10.54 6.33 12.90
CA GLY A 133 -11.21 5.23 12.22
C GLY A 133 -10.46 4.81 10.97
N HIS A 134 -10.67 3.55 10.58
CA HIS A 134 -10.17 3.04 9.30
C HIS A 134 -11.08 1.92 8.79
N THR A 135 -11.03 1.73 7.49
CA THR A 135 -11.58 0.59 6.77
C THR A 135 -10.49 0.08 5.82
N ARG A 136 -10.77 -0.97 5.07
CA ARG A 136 -9.83 -1.46 4.04
C ARG A 136 -9.50 -0.42 2.96
N THR A 137 -10.34 0.58 2.77
CA THR A 137 -10.20 1.57 1.68
C THR A 137 -10.13 3.00 2.18
N SER A 138 -10.16 3.23 3.48
CA SER A 138 -10.16 4.59 4.03
C SER A 138 -9.46 4.69 5.39
N LEU A 139 -8.97 5.88 5.69
CA LEU A 139 -8.41 6.26 6.99
C LEU A 139 -9.01 7.60 7.41
N THR A 140 -9.52 7.68 8.65
CA THR A 140 -10.05 8.92 9.22
C THR A 140 -9.13 9.45 10.29
N LEU A 141 -8.73 10.71 10.14
CA LEU A 141 -7.88 11.43 11.08
C LEU A 141 -8.67 12.55 11.73
N THR A 142 -8.41 12.76 13.02
CA THR A 142 -8.85 13.93 13.75
C THR A 142 -7.64 14.77 14.13
N TYR A 143 -7.70 16.04 13.80
CA TYR A 143 -6.67 17.01 14.07
C TYR A 143 -7.12 17.99 15.14
N HIS A 144 -6.19 18.33 16.03
CA HIS A 144 -6.30 19.47 16.93
C HIS A 144 -5.08 20.37 16.72
N TRP A 145 -5.17 21.63 17.13
CA TRP A 145 -4.04 22.58 17.07
C TRP A 145 -4.10 23.57 18.21
N ILE A 146 -2.92 24.09 18.55
CA ILE A 146 -2.78 25.17 19.52
C ILE A 146 -3.23 26.47 18.88
N LYS A 147 -4.04 27.24 19.58
CA LYS A 147 -4.34 28.64 19.27
C LYS A 147 -3.35 29.56 19.99
N ASP A 148 -3.32 30.82 19.58
CA ASP A 148 -2.45 31.83 20.21
C ASP A 148 -2.64 31.87 21.73
N ASN A 149 -1.52 31.88 22.44
CA ASN A 149 -1.44 31.92 23.92
C ASN A 149 -1.98 30.68 24.66
N GLU A 150 -2.16 29.57 23.99
CA GLU A 150 -2.53 28.30 24.62
C GLU A 150 -1.29 27.51 25.10
N PRO A 151 -1.41 26.79 26.23
CA PRO A 151 -0.36 25.88 26.64
C PRO A 151 -0.34 24.63 25.72
N MET A 152 0.85 24.11 25.44
CA MET A 152 1.03 22.96 24.55
C MET A 152 0.35 21.67 25.03
N CYS A 153 0.00 21.57 26.32
CA CYS A 153 -0.69 20.37 26.83
C CYS A 153 -2.13 20.21 26.30
N CYS A 154 -2.76 21.31 25.88
CA CYS A 154 -4.23 21.35 25.89
C CYS A 154 -4.78 22.14 24.70
N PRO A 155 -4.64 21.62 23.46
CA PRO A 155 -5.09 22.30 22.25
C PRO A 155 -6.61 22.54 22.27
N GLN A 156 -7.04 23.75 21.99
CA GLN A 156 -8.46 24.16 21.90
C GLN A 156 -8.91 24.35 20.44
N GLY A 157 -7.94 24.29 19.50
CA GLY A 157 -8.26 24.32 18.08
C GLY A 157 -8.77 22.98 17.60
N GLY A 158 -9.78 22.98 16.75
CA GLY A 158 -10.44 21.77 16.27
C GLY A 158 -11.62 21.32 17.12
N PRO A 159 -12.07 20.06 17.00
CA PRO A 159 -11.53 19.04 16.10
C PRO A 159 -11.80 19.34 14.64
N SER A 160 -10.84 19.01 13.79
CA SER A 160 -11.04 18.90 12.35
C SER A 160 -10.90 17.44 11.95
N VAL A 161 -11.89 16.91 11.23
CA VAL A 161 -11.94 15.51 10.82
C VAL A 161 -11.73 15.44 9.31
N VAL A 162 -10.78 14.62 8.88
CA VAL A 162 -10.49 14.39 7.46
C VAL A 162 -10.48 12.89 7.20
N THR A 163 -11.25 12.45 6.20
CA THR A 163 -11.27 11.07 5.74
C THR A 163 -10.53 10.96 4.41
N PHE A 164 -9.53 10.10 4.38
CA PHE A 164 -8.76 9.74 3.19
C PHE A 164 -9.34 8.46 2.60
N SER A 165 -9.65 8.45 1.33
CA SER A 165 -10.25 7.30 0.64
C SER A 165 -9.44 6.93 -0.59
N LEU A 166 -9.21 5.63 -0.78
CA LEU A 166 -8.53 5.07 -1.95
C LEU A 166 -9.52 4.91 -3.11
N ASN A 167 -9.18 5.50 -4.25
CA ASN A 167 -9.89 5.35 -5.51
C ASN A 167 -8.89 4.85 -6.58
N GLY A 168 -8.85 3.55 -6.82
CA GLY A 168 -7.82 2.91 -7.65
C GLY A 168 -6.44 3.05 -7.02
N THR A 169 -5.59 3.90 -7.60
CA THR A 169 -4.24 4.23 -7.08
C THR A 169 -4.13 5.66 -6.56
N LYS A 170 -5.25 6.36 -6.43
CA LYS A 170 -5.29 7.74 -5.96
C LYS A 170 -5.97 7.82 -4.60
N VAL A 171 -5.36 8.52 -3.66
CA VAL A 171 -5.99 8.88 -2.39
C VAL A 171 -6.63 10.25 -2.51
N THR A 172 -7.89 10.35 -2.11
CA THR A 172 -8.64 11.62 -2.02
C THR A 172 -8.96 11.92 -0.58
N ALA A 173 -8.92 13.18 -0.20
CA ALA A 173 -9.26 13.65 1.14
C ALA A 173 -10.62 14.36 1.10
N ASP A 174 -11.45 14.07 2.09
CA ASP A 174 -12.71 14.75 2.37
C ASP A 174 -12.69 15.28 3.81
N GLY A 175 -12.98 16.56 3.97
CA GLY A 175 -12.92 17.28 5.24
C GLY A 175 -12.07 18.55 5.15
N GLN A 176 -12.03 19.28 6.25
CA GLN A 176 -11.26 20.51 6.34
C GLN A 176 -9.96 20.26 7.11
N PHE A 177 -8.83 20.59 6.51
CA PHE A 177 -7.54 20.51 7.19
C PHE A 177 -7.39 21.63 8.25
N PRO A 178 -6.56 21.40 9.29
CA PRO A 178 -6.21 22.46 10.22
C PRO A 178 -5.50 23.62 9.50
N PRO A 179 -5.51 24.82 10.06
CA PRO A 179 -4.70 25.92 9.52
C PRO A 179 -3.21 25.54 9.55
N HIS A 180 -2.46 26.10 8.60
CA HIS A 180 -0.99 25.99 8.63
C HIS A 180 -0.45 26.66 9.90
N THR A 181 0.44 26.00 10.58
CA THR A 181 1.06 26.50 11.83
C THR A 181 2.45 27.03 11.55
#